data_f7046fbff3f06035d4645b594ae65c89
#
_entry.id   f7046fbff3f06035d4645b594ae65c89
#
_cell.length_a   1.000
_cell.length_b   1.000
_cell.length_c   1.000
_cell.angle_alpha   90.00
_cell.angle_beta   90.00
_cell.angle_gamma   90.00
#
_symmetry.space_group_name_H-M   'P 1'
#
loop_
_entity.id
_entity.type
_entity.pdbx_description
1 polymer ?
#
loop_
_entity_poly.entity_id
_entity_poly.type
_entity_poly.pdbx_seq_one_letter_code
_entity_poly.pdbx_strand_id
1 'polypeptide(L)'
;MSVTYTGVLDVSEDSVLFLSGLLHAERVRRGTRADSRALSTYKQAVLALRWLFDDTRMSQLARDNGIGVSTAYDYRDEAIVVLAAGKPSLHGALLAAKAAGHTHVIVDGTLIGTDRISTPGPTRGVDLWWSGKHRHHGGNIQVVSAPDGWPLWTSPVRPGREHDTTA
;
A
#
# COMPACT_ATOMS: atom_id res chain seq x y z
N MET A 1 -23.58 -6.10 27.77
CA MET A 1 -23.01 -4.74 27.69
C MET A 1 -21.78 -4.79 26.78
N SER A 2 -21.66 -3.89 25.82
CA SER A 2 -20.43 -3.74 25.02
C SER A 2 -19.53 -2.71 25.71
N VAL A 3 -18.22 -3.00 25.75
CA VAL A 3 -17.21 -2.04 26.22
C VAL A 3 -16.64 -1.33 25.01
N THR A 4 -16.70 -0.01 25.00
CA THR A 4 -16.07 0.83 23.96
C THR A 4 -14.75 1.35 24.50
N TYR A 5 -13.69 1.25 23.70
CA TYR A 5 -12.42 1.93 23.99
C TYR A 5 -12.05 2.87 22.85
N THR A 6 -11.33 3.92 23.16
CA THR A 6 -10.79 4.87 22.19
C THR A 6 -9.29 4.63 22.03
N GLY A 7 -8.83 4.49 20.80
CA GLY A 7 -7.42 4.43 20.44
C GLY A 7 -6.97 5.71 19.74
N VAL A 8 -5.70 6.03 19.82
CA VAL A 8 -5.07 7.09 19.03
C VAL A 8 -4.40 6.46 17.83
N LEU A 9 -4.68 6.99 16.65
CA LEU A 9 -3.99 6.62 15.42
C LEU A 9 -2.82 7.61 15.22
N ASP A 10 -1.59 7.10 15.19
CA ASP A 10 -0.37 7.92 15.06
C ASP A 10 -0.13 8.36 13.60
N VAL A 11 -1.07 9.13 13.08
CA VAL A 11 -0.98 9.80 11.77
C VAL A 11 -1.53 11.22 11.87
N SER A 12 -0.99 12.13 11.06
CA SER A 12 -1.50 13.50 11.03
C SER A 12 -2.92 13.58 10.46
N GLU A 13 -3.70 14.56 10.90
CA GLU A 13 -5.01 14.82 10.32
C GLU A 13 -4.91 15.13 8.83
N ASP A 14 -3.85 15.81 8.39
CA ASP A 14 -3.59 16.10 6.98
C ASP A 14 -3.47 14.82 6.14
N SER A 15 -2.87 13.76 6.67
CA SER A 15 -2.79 12.46 5.99
C SER A 15 -4.18 11.83 5.81
N VAL A 16 -5.03 11.93 6.82
CA VAL A 16 -6.42 11.44 6.74
C VAL A 16 -7.21 12.25 5.71
N LEU A 17 -7.09 13.58 5.74
CA LEU A 17 -7.78 14.48 4.80
C LEU A 17 -7.28 14.27 3.37
N PHE A 18 -5.98 14.08 3.17
CA PHE A 18 -5.40 13.76 1.86
C PHE A 18 -6.00 12.49 1.28
N LEU A 19 -5.99 11.38 2.02
CA LEU A 19 -6.57 10.11 1.56
C LEU A 19 -8.10 10.23 1.36
N SER A 20 -8.78 10.94 2.25
CA SER A 20 -10.22 11.20 2.10
C SER A 20 -10.54 11.97 0.82
N GLY A 21 -9.69 12.93 0.45
CA GLY A 21 -9.80 13.70 -0.80
C GLY A 21 -9.63 12.83 -2.04
N LEU A 22 -8.64 11.93 -2.04
CA LEU A 22 -8.43 10.96 -3.13
C LEU A 22 -9.65 10.03 -3.30
N LEU A 23 -10.17 9.51 -2.19
CA LEU A 23 -11.35 8.65 -2.19
C LEU A 23 -12.60 9.41 -2.68
N HIS A 24 -12.72 10.68 -2.32
CA HIS A 24 -13.82 11.53 -2.81
C HIS A 24 -13.74 11.73 -4.33
N ALA A 25 -12.55 12.09 -4.83
CA ALA A 25 -12.32 12.25 -6.26
C ALA A 25 -12.64 10.97 -7.05
N GLU A 26 -12.25 9.80 -6.52
CA GLU A 26 -12.56 8.52 -7.13
C GLU A 26 -14.07 8.21 -7.13
N ARG A 27 -14.79 8.52 -6.05
CA ARG A 27 -16.25 8.37 -6.01
C ARG A 27 -16.95 9.26 -7.05
N VAL A 28 -16.48 10.50 -7.20
CA VAL A 28 -16.98 11.42 -8.24
C VAL A 28 -16.71 10.85 -9.63
N ARG A 29 -15.48 10.40 -9.90
CA ARG A 29 -15.08 9.79 -11.18
C ARG A 29 -15.94 8.59 -11.55
N ARG A 30 -16.31 7.76 -10.56
CA ARG A 30 -17.17 6.58 -10.76
C ARG A 30 -18.67 6.92 -10.83
N GLY A 31 -19.08 8.16 -10.61
CA GLY A 31 -20.50 8.54 -10.53
C GLY A 31 -21.21 7.87 -9.33
N THR A 32 -20.49 7.65 -8.23
CA THR A 32 -21.07 7.05 -7.02
C THR A 32 -22.16 7.95 -6.46
N ARG A 33 -23.38 7.43 -6.32
CA ARG A 33 -24.52 8.21 -5.77
C ARG A 33 -24.21 8.63 -4.32
N ALA A 34 -24.66 9.85 -3.98
CA ALA A 34 -24.64 10.29 -2.59
C ALA A 34 -25.37 9.28 -1.70
N ASP A 35 -24.87 9.08 -0.50
CA ASP A 35 -25.44 8.22 0.55
C ASP A 35 -25.60 6.73 0.17
N SER A 36 -25.02 6.28 -0.96
CA SER A 36 -25.03 4.87 -1.35
C SER A 36 -23.93 4.02 -0.68
N ARG A 37 -23.00 4.66 0.03
CA ARG A 37 -21.87 4.01 0.70
C ARG A 37 -22.04 4.04 2.22
N ALA A 38 -21.78 2.93 2.88
CA ALA A 38 -21.93 2.80 4.34
C ALA A 38 -20.99 3.73 5.13
N LEU A 39 -19.82 4.06 4.58
CA LEU A 39 -18.88 4.97 5.21
C LEU A 39 -18.67 6.24 4.38
N SER A 40 -18.48 7.37 5.06
CA SER A 40 -17.93 8.57 4.44
C SER A 40 -16.48 8.32 3.98
N THR A 41 -15.97 9.17 3.08
CA THR A 41 -14.57 9.08 2.63
C THR A 41 -13.57 9.26 3.77
N TYR A 42 -13.91 10.11 4.75
CA TYR A 42 -13.11 10.30 5.96
C TYR A 42 -13.05 9.01 6.81
N LYS A 43 -14.19 8.39 7.11
CA LYS A 43 -14.22 7.12 7.86
C LYS A 43 -13.52 5.99 7.11
N GLN A 44 -13.64 5.95 5.80
CA GLN A 44 -12.90 4.99 4.96
C GLN A 44 -11.39 5.24 5.01
N ALA A 45 -10.94 6.49 4.98
CA ALA A 45 -9.53 6.84 5.14
C ALA A 45 -8.99 6.38 6.50
N VAL A 46 -9.71 6.66 7.58
CA VAL A 46 -9.35 6.19 8.94
C VAL A 46 -9.28 4.66 9.00
N LEU A 47 -10.25 3.96 8.41
CA LEU A 47 -10.24 2.48 8.35
C LEU A 47 -8.98 1.96 7.66
N ALA A 48 -8.64 2.52 6.50
CA ALA A 48 -7.48 2.10 5.72
C ALA A 48 -6.16 2.42 6.44
N LEU A 49 -6.04 3.59 7.06
CA LEU A 49 -4.85 3.99 7.79
C LEU A 49 -4.66 3.17 9.07
N ARG A 50 -5.71 2.82 9.79
CA ARG A 50 -5.63 1.88 10.91
C ARG A 50 -5.15 0.49 10.50
N TRP A 51 -5.55 0.03 9.32
CA TRP A 51 -5.03 -1.22 8.78
C TRP A 51 -3.54 -1.11 8.42
N LEU A 52 -3.11 0.01 7.81
CA LEU A 52 -1.73 0.23 7.35
C LEU A 52 -0.74 0.47 8.50
N PHE A 53 -1.13 1.22 9.53
CA PHE A 53 -0.23 1.68 10.59
C PHE A 53 -0.37 0.90 11.90
N ASP A 54 -1.60 0.51 12.26
CA ASP A 54 -1.86 -0.21 13.52
C ASP A 54 -1.95 -1.72 13.33
N ASP A 55 -1.86 -2.21 12.09
CA ASP A 55 -2.06 -3.63 11.75
C ASP A 55 -3.39 -4.19 12.28
N THR A 56 -4.42 -3.31 12.35
CA THR A 56 -5.73 -3.66 12.91
C THR A 56 -6.43 -4.67 12.01
N ARG A 57 -6.85 -5.79 12.57
CA ARG A 57 -7.53 -6.87 11.84
C ARG A 57 -8.81 -6.37 11.17
N MET A 58 -9.06 -6.79 9.92
CA MET A 58 -10.24 -6.40 9.16
C MET A 58 -11.57 -6.71 9.86
N SER A 59 -11.66 -7.83 10.59
CA SER A 59 -12.85 -8.16 11.38
C SER A 59 -13.11 -7.17 12.52
N GLN A 60 -12.07 -6.57 13.10
CA GLN A 60 -12.20 -5.53 14.11
C GLN A 60 -12.62 -4.21 13.46
N LEU A 61 -11.98 -3.82 12.36
CA LEU A 61 -12.34 -2.62 11.61
C LEU A 61 -13.80 -2.65 11.13
N ALA A 62 -14.26 -3.82 10.68
CA ALA A 62 -15.66 -4.01 10.29
C ALA A 62 -16.61 -3.79 11.45
N ARG A 63 -16.33 -4.35 12.62
CA ARG A 63 -17.15 -4.18 13.85
C ARG A 63 -17.17 -2.72 14.31
N ASP A 64 -16.01 -2.06 14.35
CA ASP A 64 -15.87 -0.67 14.79
C ASP A 64 -16.68 0.30 13.92
N ASN A 65 -16.86 -0.06 12.65
CA ASN A 65 -17.60 0.76 11.67
C ASN A 65 -19.03 0.26 11.40
N GLY A 66 -19.49 -0.82 12.05
CA GLY A 66 -20.82 -1.39 11.84
C GLY A 66 -21.07 -1.91 10.42
N ILE A 67 -20.05 -2.43 9.74
CA ILE A 67 -20.13 -2.95 8.35
C ILE A 67 -19.74 -4.43 8.28
N GLY A 68 -20.07 -5.09 7.17
CA GLY A 68 -19.62 -6.45 6.90
C GLY A 68 -18.10 -6.53 6.67
N VAL A 69 -17.49 -7.67 6.98
CA VAL A 69 -16.04 -7.87 6.80
C VAL A 69 -15.63 -7.77 5.33
N SER A 70 -16.44 -8.30 4.41
CA SER A 70 -16.21 -8.16 2.95
C SER A 70 -16.20 -6.69 2.53
N THR A 71 -17.17 -5.92 3.00
CA THR A 71 -17.23 -4.47 2.74
C THR A 71 -16.01 -3.72 3.30
N ALA A 72 -15.49 -4.15 4.46
CA ALA A 72 -14.28 -3.56 5.02
C ALA A 72 -13.05 -3.84 4.12
N TYR A 73 -12.95 -5.05 3.56
CA TYR A 73 -11.92 -5.37 2.56
C TYR A 73 -12.06 -4.51 1.31
N ASP A 74 -13.27 -4.36 0.76
CA ASP A 74 -13.52 -3.52 -0.41
C ASP A 74 -13.09 -2.06 -0.17
N TYR A 75 -13.37 -1.51 1.01
CA TYR A 75 -12.95 -0.16 1.39
C TYR A 75 -11.45 -0.01 1.53
N ARG A 76 -10.75 -1.02 2.09
CA ARG A 76 -9.29 -1.06 2.16
C ARG A 76 -8.69 -1.09 0.75
N ASP A 77 -9.17 -1.99 -0.09
CA ASP A 77 -8.63 -2.19 -1.43
C ASP A 77 -8.83 -0.96 -2.31
N GLU A 78 -9.98 -0.31 -2.20
CA GLU A 78 -10.22 0.98 -2.87
C GLU A 78 -9.24 2.06 -2.41
N ALA A 79 -8.92 2.13 -1.11
CA ALA A 79 -7.94 3.07 -0.58
C ALA A 79 -6.52 2.76 -1.09
N ILE A 80 -6.12 1.49 -1.16
CA ILE A 80 -4.84 1.07 -1.74
C ILE A 80 -4.76 1.49 -3.22
N VAL A 81 -5.82 1.27 -3.99
CA VAL A 81 -5.86 1.61 -5.42
C VAL A 81 -5.68 3.11 -5.65
N VAL A 82 -6.37 3.97 -4.88
CA VAL A 82 -6.24 5.42 -5.06
C VAL A 82 -4.88 5.95 -4.61
N LEU A 83 -4.29 5.37 -3.56
CA LEU A 83 -2.93 5.68 -3.14
C LEU A 83 -1.90 5.26 -4.21
N ALA A 84 -2.03 4.04 -4.73
CA ALA A 84 -1.15 3.53 -5.76
C ALA A 84 -1.23 4.34 -7.08
N ALA A 85 -2.42 4.84 -7.43
CA ALA A 85 -2.60 5.69 -8.60
C ALA A 85 -1.89 7.04 -8.49
N GLY A 86 -1.72 7.57 -7.25
CA GLY A 86 -0.99 8.81 -6.97
C GLY A 86 0.54 8.64 -6.92
N LYS A 87 1.05 7.43 -7.08
CA LYS A 87 2.49 7.14 -7.02
C LYS A 87 3.25 7.89 -8.13
N PRO A 88 4.35 8.60 -7.83
CA PRO A 88 5.15 9.26 -8.83
C PRO A 88 5.81 8.25 -9.78
N SER A 89 6.07 8.65 -11.02
CA SER A 89 6.97 7.90 -11.90
C SER A 89 8.42 8.00 -11.37
N LEU A 90 9.30 7.06 -11.76
CA LEU A 90 10.72 7.14 -11.41
C LEU A 90 11.32 8.50 -11.82
N HIS A 91 11.02 8.96 -13.05
CA HIS A 91 11.49 10.25 -13.53
C HIS A 91 10.98 11.41 -12.67
N GLY A 92 9.69 11.41 -12.31
CA GLY A 92 9.10 12.43 -11.44
C GLY A 92 9.74 12.44 -10.05
N ALA A 93 9.99 11.27 -9.46
CA ALA A 93 10.66 11.15 -8.17
C ALA A 93 12.10 11.69 -8.21
N LEU A 94 12.85 11.38 -9.27
CA LEU A 94 14.23 11.90 -9.44
C LEU A 94 14.26 13.43 -9.65
N LEU A 95 13.30 13.98 -10.39
CA LEU A 95 13.18 15.43 -10.54
C LEU A 95 12.83 16.11 -9.21
N ALA A 96 11.90 15.52 -8.43
CA ALA A 96 11.54 16.02 -7.11
C ALA A 96 12.74 15.97 -6.14
N ALA A 97 13.51 14.89 -6.16
CA ALA A 97 14.74 14.76 -5.36
C ALA A 97 15.76 15.86 -5.71
N LYS A 98 15.97 16.09 -6.99
CA LYS A 98 16.86 17.17 -7.47
C LYS A 98 16.34 18.55 -7.03
N ALA A 99 15.05 18.82 -7.15
CA ALA A 99 14.44 20.07 -6.73
C ALA A 99 14.53 20.30 -5.21
N ALA A 100 14.49 19.21 -4.42
CA ALA A 100 14.71 19.24 -2.98
C ALA A 100 16.19 19.43 -2.56
N GLY A 101 17.11 19.51 -3.53
CA GLY A 101 18.54 19.74 -3.30
C GLY A 101 19.35 18.48 -2.96
N HIS A 102 18.80 17.29 -3.13
CA HIS A 102 19.57 16.06 -2.93
C HIS A 102 20.67 15.91 -3.98
N THR A 103 21.90 15.66 -3.53
CA THR A 103 23.08 15.48 -4.39
C THR A 103 23.14 14.08 -5.01
N HIS A 104 22.50 13.11 -4.39
CA HIS A 104 22.41 11.73 -4.85
C HIS A 104 21.13 11.07 -4.31
N VAL A 105 20.83 9.90 -4.83
CA VAL A 105 19.81 8.99 -4.31
C VAL A 105 20.43 7.62 -4.08
N ILE A 106 19.84 6.84 -3.20
CA ILE A 106 20.23 5.46 -2.93
C ILE A 106 19.25 4.55 -3.68
N VAL A 107 19.77 3.56 -4.39
CA VAL A 107 18.96 2.53 -5.06
C VAL A 107 19.27 1.19 -4.43
N ASP A 108 18.26 0.49 -3.94
CA ASP A 108 18.40 -0.83 -3.37
C ASP A 108 17.22 -1.73 -3.73
N GLY A 109 17.51 -3.03 -3.84
CA GLY A 109 16.48 -4.06 -4.07
C GLY A 109 16.11 -4.76 -2.77
N THR A 110 14.81 -4.90 -2.52
CA THR A 110 14.32 -5.64 -1.35
C THR A 110 13.29 -6.68 -1.73
N LEU A 111 13.24 -7.77 -0.96
CA LEU A 111 12.25 -8.81 -1.12
C LEU A 111 11.12 -8.64 -0.08
N ILE A 112 9.90 -8.42 -0.56
CA ILE A 112 8.72 -8.42 0.30
C ILE A 112 8.23 -9.86 0.41
N GLY A 113 8.29 -10.43 1.62
CA GLY A 113 7.84 -11.79 1.89
C GLY A 113 6.35 -11.99 1.62
N THR A 114 6.02 -13.13 1.03
CA THR A 114 4.63 -13.56 0.79
C THR A 114 4.47 -15.02 1.19
N ASP A 115 3.22 -15.48 1.34
CA ASP A 115 2.92 -16.90 1.34
C ASP A 115 3.22 -17.52 -0.03
N ARG A 116 3.23 -18.86 -0.06
CA ARG A 116 3.42 -19.58 -1.33
C ARG A 116 2.29 -19.28 -2.30
N ILE A 117 2.66 -18.81 -3.51
CA ILE A 117 1.70 -18.42 -4.56
C ILE A 117 1.38 -19.59 -5.50
N SER A 118 2.23 -20.62 -5.52
CA SER A 118 2.10 -21.83 -6.35
C SER A 118 2.06 -21.52 -7.85
N THR A 119 2.82 -20.54 -8.30
CA THR A 119 2.95 -20.19 -9.72
C THR A 119 4.14 -20.96 -10.33
N PRO A 120 3.94 -21.75 -11.39
CA PRO A 120 5.04 -22.46 -12.05
C PRO A 120 6.12 -21.51 -12.55
N GLY A 121 7.36 -21.74 -12.13
CA GLY A 121 8.54 -21.03 -12.64
C GLY A 121 9.17 -21.73 -13.85
N PRO A 122 10.17 -21.13 -14.48
CA PRO A 122 10.89 -21.73 -15.62
C PRO A 122 11.66 -23.01 -15.23
N THR A 123 11.96 -23.22 -13.97
CA THR A 123 12.56 -24.46 -13.47
C THR A 123 11.47 -25.37 -12.91
N ARG A 124 11.40 -26.59 -13.40
CA ARG A 124 10.41 -27.59 -12.97
C ARG A 124 10.43 -27.76 -11.43
N GLY A 125 9.27 -27.65 -10.81
CA GLY A 125 9.08 -27.83 -9.36
C GLY A 125 9.47 -26.61 -8.52
N VAL A 126 9.94 -25.53 -9.12
CA VAL A 126 10.27 -24.27 -8.42
C VAL A 126 9.22 -23.22 -8.75
N ASP A 127 8.66 -22.63 -7.69
CA ASP A 127 7.69 -21.54 -7.79
C ASP A 127 8.37 -20.28 -8.34
N LEU A 128 7.67 -19.53 -9.20
CA LEU A 128 8.15 -18.27 -9.78
C LEU A 128 8.49 -17.22 -8.70
N TRP A 129 7.75 -17.22 -7.60
CA TRP A 129 7.93 -16.28 -6.48
C TRP A 129 8.95 -16.74 -5.44
N TRP A 130 9.55 -17.91 -5.63
CA TRP A 130 10.59 -18.41 -4.73
C TRP A 130 11.93 -17.72 -4.96
N SER A 131 12.40 -16.99 -3.95
CA SER A 131 13.74 -16.41 -3.95
C SER A 131 14.78 -17.42 -3.45
N GLY A 132 15.68 -17.88 -4.32
CA GLY A 132 16.78 -18.75 -3.94
C GLY A 132 17.80 -18.06 -3.00
N LYS A 133 17.96 -16.74 -3.13
CA LYS A 133 18.84 -15.91 -2.28
C LYS A 133 18.30 -15.84 -0.84
N HIS A 134 17.03 -15.57 -0.69
CA HIS A 134 16.39 -15.36 0.62
C HIS A 134 15.74 -16.63 1.20
N ARG A 135 15.63 -17.70 0.41
CA ARG A 135 15.05 -19.00 0.79
C ARG A 135 13.59 -18.91 1.26
N HIS A 136 12.83 -17.97 0.71
CA HIS A 136 11.37 -17.87 0.93
C HIS A 136 10.68 -17.24 -0.28
N HIS A 137 9.35 -17.34 -0.29
CA HIS A 137 8.52 -16.72 -1.33
C HIS A 137 8.42 -15.22 -1.08
N GLY A 138 8.44 -14.45 -2.15
CA GLY A 138 8.29 -13.00 -2.04
C GLY A 138 8.32 -12.31 -3.39
N GLY A 139 7.96 -11.04 -3.36
CA GLY A 139 8.07 -10.12 -4.48
C GLY A 139 9.31 -9.24 -4.34
N ASN A 140 10.10 -9.16 -5.40
CA ASN A 140 11.25 -8.27 -5.48
C ASN A 140 10.81 -6.88 -5.92
N ILE A 141 11.26 -5.83 -5.24
CA ILE A 141 11.04 -4.43 -5.60
C ILE A 141 12.35 -3.66 -5.53
N GLN A 142 12.50 -2.68 -6.43
CA GLN A 142 13.55 -1.67 -6.33
C GLN A 142 13.00 -0.47 -5.57
N VAL A 143 13.79 0.07 -4.66
CA VAL A 143 13.47 1.26 -3.88
C VAL A 143 14.52 2.33 -4.20
N VAL A 144 14.04 3.53 -4.53
CA VAL A 144 14.89 4.73 -4.61
C VAL A 144 14.61 5.55 -3.36
N SER A 145 15.65 5.83 -2.61
CA SER A 145 15.58 6.58 -1.35
C SER A 145 16.41 7.86 -1.41
N ALA A 146 16.02 8.85 -0.63
CA ALA A 146 16.82 10.02 -0.34
C ALA A 146 18.09 9.64 0.47
N PRO A 147 19.08 10.54 0.59
CA PRO A 147 20.31 10.26 1.35
C PRO A 147 20.08 9.90 2.84
N ASP A 148 18.97 10.34 3.41
CA ASP A 148 18.54 10.02 4.78
C ASP A 148 17.78 8.69 4.90
N GLY A 149 17.60 7.96 3.79
CA GLY A 149 16.91 6.70 3.72
C GLY A 149 15.39 6.81 3.47
N TRP A 150 14.83 8.03 3.37
CA TRP A 150 13.41 8.18 3.09
C TRP A 150 13.05 7.68 1.68
N PRO A 151 12.08 6.76 1.52
CA PRO A 151 11.73 6.22 0.21
C PRO A 151 11.05 7.28 -0.67
N LEU A 152 11.57 7.49 -1.87
CA LEU A 152 11.06 8.42 -2.87
C LEU A 152 10.24 7.72 -3.96
N TRP A 153 10.60 6.48 -4.27
CA TRP A 153 9.95 5.71 -5.31
C TRP A 153 10.19 4.21 -5.11
N THR A 154 9.22 3.42 -5.56
CA THR A 154 9.34 1.95 -5.61
C THR A 154 8.97 1.44 -6.99
N SER A 155 9.66 0.41 -7.49
CA SER A 155 9.30 -0.25 -8.75
C SER A 155 7.95 -1.00 -8.64
N PRO A 156 7.36 -1.45 -9.75
CA PRO A 156 6.41 -2.54 -9.73
C PRO A 156 7.04 -3.79 -9.09
N VAL A 157 6.19 -4.63 -8.47
CA VAL A 157 6.64 -5.89 -7.87
C VAL A 157 7.03 -6.87 -8.98
N ARG A 158 8.19 -7.49 -8.84
CA ARG A 158 8.65 -8.59 -9.71
C ARG A 158 8.70 -9.90 -8.91
N PRO A 159 8.63 -11.06 -9.58
CA PRO A 159 8.80 -12.34 -8.90
C PRO A 159 10.13 -12.41 -8.15
N GLY A 160 10.12 -12.94 -6.92
CA GLY A 160 11.30 -13.02 -6.05
C GLY A 160 12.46 -13.84 -6.59
N ARG A 161 12.24 -14.58 -7.68
CA ARG A 161 13.29 -15.28 -8.42
C ARG A 161 14.13 -14.36 -9.30
N GLU A 162 13.59 -13.23 -9.75
CA GLU A 162 14.31 -12.29 -10.61
C GLU A 162 15.40 -11.57 -9.80
N HIS A 163 16.58 -11.41 -10.41
CA HIS A 163 17.68 -10.69 -9.81
C HIS A 163 17.48 -9.18 -9.92
N ASP A 164 18.02 -8.42 -8.98
CA ASP A 164 17.91 -6.96 -8.89
C ASP A 164 18.43 -6.25 -10.17
N THR A 165 19.34 -6.87 -10.91
CA THR A 165 19.91 -6.34 -12.17
C THR A 165 19.03 -6.56 -13.39
N THR A 166 17.95 -7.34 -13.27
CA THR A 166 17.01 -7.64 -14.37
C THR A 166 15.60 -7.12 -14.12
N ALA A 167 15.39 -6.52 -12.96
CA ALA A 167 14.11 -5.99 -12.51
C ALA A 167 13.86 -4.54 -12.93
#